data_776a04ccfb01c7ab3b6f9624791a471f
#
_entry.id   776a04ccfb01c7ab3b6f9624791a471f
#
_cell.length_a   1.000
_cell.length_b   1.000
_cell.length_c   1.000
_cell.angle_alpha   90.00
_cell.angle_beta   90.00
_cell.angle_gamma   90.00
#
_symmetry.space_group_name_H-M   'P 1'
#
loop_
_entity.id
_entity.type
_entity.pdbx_description
1 polymer ?
#
loop_
_entity_poly.entity_id
_entity_poly.type
_entity_poly.pdbx_seq_one_letter_code
_entity_poly.pdbx_strand_id
1 'polypeptide(L)'
;MLRMPSPPLLGLDIGLEAVKLVELSSARGQLTVTHADSETIPHNPGIEHDGRDPEPTTNAIRTILRRSRIRTKKTATALPSNNAIVKIISLPSGMRDDVIEDQIRYEGQQYIPFPMEQVHFDFSALGPDPERKGYQQILLVASKKDHVEDNSAILESAGLKPKILDVRQFSLWTLMNHLQPQLPAEKGGIVLIEIGSSTTGVHVFENSQPIYSRDHNFGTTRLTERISQHFGLSPDDALRMQRFGGLPQEYEKNILTPFVADLGREILRALDFFQASLPDVSLRKIALFGPGANLPGITKQLPGVTVEAPDPFHGMRTAPSVNERFLRSEGSAMAVACGLALRRFAE
;
A
#
# COMPACT_ATOMS: atom_id res chain seq x y z
N MET A 1 16.82 7.57 30.44
CA MET A 1 17.19 6.30 29.81
C MET A 1 17.60 6.59 28.37
N LEU A 2 18.80 6.21 27.96
CA LEU A 2 19.19 6.23 26.54
C LEU A 2 18.35 5.16 25.82
N ARG A 3 17.37 5.59 25.03
CA ARG A 3 16.57 4.68 24.18
C ARG A 3 17.52 4.05 23.16
N MET A 4 17.70 2.75 23.21
CA MET A 4 18.48 2.06 22.19
C MET A 4 17.79 2.28 20.82
N PRO A 5 18.54 2.64 19.78
CA PRO A 5 17.93 2.83 18.46
C PRO A 5 17.25 1.54 18.00
N SER A 6 16.02 1.64 17.53
CA SER A 6 15.31 0.51 16.96
C SER A 6 16.14 -0.15 15.85
N PRO A 7 16.21 -1.50 15.80
CA PRO A 7 17.02 -2.19 14.80
C PRO A 7 16.60 -1.82 13.38
N PRO A 8 17.52 -1.82 12.40
CA PRO A 8 17.18 -1.53 11.02
C PRO A 8 16.05 -2.44 10.51
N LEU A 9 15.12 -1.85 9.76
CA LEU A 9 13.98 -2.53 9.14
C LEU A 9 13.89 -2.07 7.69
N LEU A 10 13.80 -3.02 6.77
CA LEU A 10 13.61 -2.77 5.35
C LEU A 10 12.12 -2.80 5.04
N GLY A 11 11.59 -1.73 4.47
CA GLY A 11 10.25 -1.72 3.88
C GLY A 11 10.33 -2.27 2.46
N LEU A 12 9.63 -3.37 2.19
CA LEU A 12 9.62 -4.05 0.89
C LEU A 12 8.20 -4.21 0.39
N ASP A 13 7.86 -3.50 -0.66
CA ASP A 13 6.61 -3.65 -1.40
C ASP A 13 6.81 -4.62 -2.57
N ILE A 14 6.10 -5.73 -2.55
CA ILE A 14 6.09 -6.73 -3.62
C ILE A 14 4.82 -6.50 -4.45
N GLY A 15 4.96 -5.78 -5.57
CA GLY A 15 3.90 -5.61 -6.56
C GLY A 15 3.86 -6.76 -7.57
N LEU A 16 2.98 -6.67 -8.56
CA LEU A 16 2.92 -7.63 -9.67
C LEU A 16 4.00 -7.35 -10.73
N GLU A 17 4.30 -6.08 -11.00
CA GLU A 17 5.26 -5.68 -12.04
C GLU A 17 6.63 -5.31 -11.48
N ALA A 18 6.74 -4.98 -10.21
CA ALA A 18 8.00 -4.56 -9.61
C ALA A 18 8.04 -4.78 -8.11
N VAL A 19 9.26 -5.04 -7.63
CA VAL A 19 9.60 -4.97 -6.21
C VAL A 19 10.16 -3.58 -5.92
N LYS A 20 9.75 -2.99 -4.81
CA LYS A 20 10.22 -1.67 -4.36
C LYS A 20 10.71 -1.77 -2.93
N LEU A 21 11.80 -1.14 -2.62
CA LEU A 21 12.35 -1.14 -1.26
C LEU A 21 12.70 0.27 -0.78
N VAL A 22 12.52 0.47 0.51
CA VAL A 22 12.94 1.68 1.22
C VAL A 22 13.59 1.28 2.54
N GLU A 23 14.72 1.89 2.86
CA GLU A 23 15.31 1.83 4.19
C GLU A 23 15.48 3.23 4.75
N LEU A 24 15.01 3.41 5.99
CA LEU A 24 15.07 4.67 6.70
C LEU A 24 15.97 4.57 7.93
N SER A 25 16.67 5.65 8.23
CA SER A 25 17.35 5.83 9.52
C SER A 25 16.79 7.09 10.22
N SER A 26 16.97 7.16 11.53
CA SER A 26 16.61 8.35 12.30
C SER A 26 17.77 8.77 13.17
N ALA A 27 18.09 10.07 13.17
CA ALA A 27 19.04 10.68 14.05
C ALA A 27 18.45 11.98 14.61
N ARG A 28 18.32 12.07 15.93
CA ARG A 28 17.76 13.25 16.64
C ARG A 28 16.36 13.65 16.11
N GLY A 29 15.51 12.68 15.82
CA GLY A 29 14.16 12.91 15.29
C GLY A 29 14.10 13.21 13.78
N GLN A 30 15.23 13.40 13.09
CA GLN A 30 15.27 13.61 11.66
C GLN A 30 15.39 12.28 10.93
N LEU A 31 14.42 11.97 10.06
CA LEU A 31 14.46 10.82 9.18
C LEU A 31 15.38 11.06 7.98
N THR A 32 16.07 10.00 7.56
CA THR A 32 16.94 9.98 6.38
C THR A 32 16.64 8.74 5.57
N VAL A 33 16.37 8.91 4.27
CA VAL A 33 16.30 7.82 3.29
C VAL A 33 17.72 7.33 3.04
N THR A 34 18.05 6.13 3.51
CA THR A 34 19.36 5.53 3.32
C THR A 34 19.45 4.69 2.05
N HIS A 35 18.35 4.07 1.68
CA HIS A 35 18.17 3.31 0.44
C HIS A 35 16.73 3.48 -0.08
N ALA A 36 16.60 3.64 -1.39
CA ALA A 36 15.34 3.56 -2.11
C ALA A 36 15.65 3.09 -3.54
N ASP A 37 14.99 2.01 -3.97
CA ASP A 37 15.24 1.41 -5.27
C ASP A 37 14.04 0.57 -5.71
N SER A 38 13.94 0.25 -7.02
CA SER A 38 12.93 -0.64 -7.58
C SER A 38 13.53 -1.57 -8.62
N GLU A 39 12.97 -2.78 -8.72
CA GLU A 39 13.34 -3.78 -9.72
C GLU A 39 12.09 -4.34 -10.37
N THR A 40 12.09 -4.39 -11.70
CA THR A 40 10.97 -4.96 -12.47
C THR A 40 10.95 -6.48 -12.30
N ILE A 41 9.77 -7.04 -12.09
CA ILE A 41 9.54 -8.47 -12.14
C ILE A 41 9.22 -8.82 -13.59
N PRO A 42 9.99 -9.70 -14.25
CA PRO A 42 9.72 -10.13 -15.61
C PRO A 42 8.32 -10.74 -15.72
N HIS A 43 7.56 -10.31 -16.71
CA HIS A 43 6.22 -10.85 -16.95
C HIS A 43 6.30 -12.28 -17.46
N ASN A 44 5.56 -13.19 -16.82
CA ASN A 44 5.38 -14.57 -17.30
C ASN A 44 3.99 -14.71 -17.93
N PRO A 45 3.88 -14.84 -19.28
CA PRO A 45 2.58 -14.89 -19.94
C PRO A 45 1.69 -16.09 -19.58
N GLY A 46 2.25 -17.08 -18.89
CA GLY A 46 1.54 -18.31 -18.49
C GLY A 46 0.88 -18.25 -17.11
N ILE A 47 1.08 -17.17 -16.35
CA ILE A 47 0.48 -17.01 -15.03
C ILE A 47 -0.68 -16.02 -15.14
N GLU A 48 -1.87 -16.45 -14.74
CA GLU A 48 -3.04 -15.57 -14.64
C GLU A 48 -2.74 -14.38 -13.73
N HIS A 49 -3.32 -13.21 -14.02
CA HIS A 49 -3.01 -11.91 -13.43
C HIS A 49 -3.06 -11.80 -11.89
N ASP A 50 -3.54 -12.84 -11.18
CA ASP A 50 -3.64 -12.87 -9.71
C ASP A 50 -2.51 -13.65 -9.02
N GLY A 51 -1.65 -14.35 -9.76
CA GLY A 51 -0.56 -15.17 -9.21
C GLY A 51 0.80 -14.48 -9.28
N ARG A 52 1.42 -14.22 -8.12
CA ARG A 52 2.84 -13.86 -8.07
C ARG A 52 3.67 -15.10 -8.41
N ASP A 53 4.51 -15.01 -9.45
CA ASP A 53 5.50 -16.06 -9.72
C ASP A 53 6.62 -15.94 -8.66
N PRO A 54 6.79 -16.95 -7.77
CA PRO A 54 7.75 -16.86 -6.68
C PRO A 54 9.19 -16.71 -7.16
N GLU A 55 9.56 -17.36 -8.25
CA GLU A 55 10.95 -17.40 -8.71
C GLU A 55 11.41 -16.06 -9.32
N PRO A 56 10.74 -15.45 -10.32
CA PRO A 56 11.05 -14.12 -10.80
C PRO A 56 11.01 -13.05 -9.71
N THR A 57 10.04 -13.12 -8.80
CA THR A 57 9.91 -12.20 -7.67
C THR A 57 11.12 -12.31 -6.73
N THR A 58 11.52 -13.53 -6.35
CA THR A 58 12.71 -13.77 -5.53
C THR A 58 13.98 -13.26 -6.20
N ASN A 59 14.11 -13.47 -7.51
CA ASN A 59 15.26 -13.01 -8.29
C ASN A 59 15.31 -11.48 -8.39
N ALA A 60 14.17 -10.80 -8.55
CA ALA A 60 14.08 -9.34 -8.51
C ALA A 60 14.51 -8.80 -7.13
N ILE A 61 14.04 -9.42 -6.03
CA ILE A 61 14.47 -9.05 -4.67
C ILE A 61 15.98 -9.23 -4.50
N ARG A 62 16.55 -10.35 -4.93
CA ARG A 62 18.01 -10.58 -4.85
C ARG A 62 18.80 -9.57 -5.65
N THR A 63 18.31 -9.19 -6.82
CA THR A 63 18.94 -8.22 -7.71
C THR A 63 18.99 -6.84 -7.06
N ILE A 64 17.86 -6.35 -6.55
CA ILE A 64 17.78 -5.03 -5.92
C ILE A 64 18.63 -4.98 -4.64
N LEU A 65 18.62 -6.03 -3.81
CA LEU A 65 19.46 -6.10 -2.59
C LEU A 65 20.96 -6.04 -2.90
N ARG A 66 21.40 -6.74 -3.95
CA ARG A 66 22.82 -6.72 -4.39
C ARG A 66 23.22 -5.37 -4.97
N ARG A 67 22.39 -4.81 -5.86
CA ARG A 67 22.64 -3.51 -6.49
C ARG A 67 22.73 -2.39 -5.44
N SER A 68 21.80 -2.36 -4.50
CA SER A 68 21.74 -1.35 -3.45
C SER A 68 22.67 -1.64 -2.26
N ARG A 69 23.42 -2.76 -2.28
CA ARG A 69 24.36 -3.18 -1.22
C ARG A 69 23.75 -3.22 0.18
N ILE A 70 22.49 -3.59 0.28
CA ILE A 70 21.72 -3.62 1.53
C ILE A 70 22.19 -4.77 2.41
N ARG A 71 22.45 -4.45 3.68
CA ARG A 71 22.86 -5.43 4.71
C ARG A 71 21.71 -5.82 5.65
N THR A 72 20.72 -4.97 5.75
CA THR A 72 19.54 -5.20 6.60
C THR A 72 18.76 -6.40 6.07
N LYS A 73 18.47 -7.33 6.98
CA LYS A 73 17.73 -8.56 6.67
C LYS A 73 16.31 -8.55 7.21
N LYS A 74 16.07 -7.83 8.33
CA LYS A 74 14.73 -7.71 8.91
C LYS A 74 13.86 -6.88 7.97
N THR A 75 12.70 -7.42 7.61
CA THR A 75 11.86 -6.86 6.56
C THR A 75 10.41 -6.71 7.04
N ALA A 76 9.82 -5.56 6.75
CA ALA A 76 8.39 -5.36 6.73
C ALA A 76 7.90 -5.45 5.29
N THR A 77 6.83 -6.19 5.07
CA THR A 77 6.14 -6.30 3.78
C THR A 77 4.64 -6.19 3.99
N ALA A 78 3.85 -6.13 2.92
CA ALA A 78 2.40 -6.02 3.01
C ALA A 78 1.68 -6.97 2.05
N LEU A 79 0.55 -7.49 2.52
CA LEU A 79 -0.43 -8.16 1.67
C LEU A 79 -1.26 -7.12 0.90
N PRO A 80 -1.72 -7.45 -0.31
CA PRO A 80 -2.79 -6.71 -0.98
C PRO A 80 -4.02 -6.63 -0.08
N SER A 81 -4.77 -5.52 -0.16
CA SER A 81 -5.93 -5.31 0.73
C SER A 81 -7.03 -6.35 0.50
N ASN A 82 -7.20 -6.86 -0.72
CA ASN A 82 -8.14 -7.93 -1.05
C ASN A 82 -7.74 -9.31 -0.49
N ASN A 83 -6.49 -9.50 -0.06
CA ASN A 83 -6.01 -10.72 0.59
C ASN A 83 -6.14 -10.67 2.12
N ALA A 84 -6.66 -9.58 2.67
CA ALA A 84 -6.88 -9.40 4.09
C ALA A 84 -8.34 -9.06 4.39
N ILE A 85 -8.84 -9.58 5.49
CA ILE A 85 -10.13 -9.21 6.07
C ILE A 85 -9.81 -8.22 7.18
N VAL A 86 -10.41 -7.04 7.10
CA VAL A 86 -10.27 -6.00 8.12
C VAL A 86 -11.66 -5.66 8.64
N LYS A 87 -11.86 -5.81 9.94
CA LYS A 87 -13.15 -5.53 10.60
C LYS A 87 -12.92 -4.86 11.95
N ILE A 88 -13.83 -3.99 12.32
CA ILE A 88 -13.98 -3.50 13.68
C ILE A 88 -15.09 -4.31 14.34
N ILE A 89 -14.76 -5.00 15.43
CA ILE A 89 -15.72 -5.78 16.22
C ILE A 89 -15.84 -5.19 17.62
N SER A 90 -16.96 -5.43 18.27
CA SER A 90 -17.25 -4.93 19.62
C SER A 90 -17.20 -6.08 20.63
N LEU A 91 -16.27 -6.00 21.58
CA LEU A 91 -16.10 -6.98 22.66
C LEU A 91 -16.25 -6.30 24.02
N PRO A 92 -16.57 -7.05 25.11
CA PRO A 92 -16.64 -6.47 26.45
C PRO A 92 -15.34 -5.75 26.85
N SER A 93 -15.45 -4.59 27.50
CA SER A 93 -14.28 -3.84 27.98
C SER A 93 -13.57 -4.57 29.11
N GLY A 94 -12.24 -4.37 29.21
CA GLY A 94 -11.41 -4.91 30.29
C GLY A 94 -10.97 -6.37 30.11
N MET A 95 -11.23 -6.96 28.96
CA MET A 95 -10.66 -8.27 28.59
C MET A 95 -9.15 -8.13 28.37
N ARG A 96 -8.39 -9.15 28.82
CA ARG A 96 -6.96 -9.25 28.50
C ARG A 96 -6.79 -9.78 27.08
N ASP A 97 -5.62 -9.51 26.48
CA ASP A 97 -5.33 -9.90 25.09
C ASP A 97 -5.47 -11.41 24.84
N ASP A 98 -5.06 -12.25 25.79
CA ASP A 98 -5.22 -13.71 25.72
C ASP A 98 -6.71 -14.13 25.65
N VAL A 99 -7.57 -13.45 26.41
CA VAL A 99 -9.02 -13.72 26.43
C VAL A 99 -9.68 -13.20 25.14
N ILE A 100 -9.22 -12.05 24.61
CA ILE A 100 -9.68 -11.52 23.32
C ILE A 100 -9.29 -12.49 22.18
N GLU A 101 -8.07 -13.00 22.21
CA GLU A 101 -7.61 -13.97 21.21
C GLU A 101 -8.45 -15.25 21.24
N ASP A 102 -8.72 -15.82 22.43
CA ASP A 102 -9.57 -17.00 22.57
C ASP A 102 -11.01 -16.75 22.12
N GLN A 103 -11.57 -15.57 22.42
CA GLN A 103 -12.90 -15.18 21.96
C GLN A 103 -12.96 -15.08 20.41
N ILE A 104 -11.95 -14.47 19.79
CA ILE A 104 -11.86 -14.40 18.33
C ILE A 104 -11.70 -15.80 17.73
N ARG A 105 -10.92 -16.70 18.34
CA ARG A 105 -10.80 -18.09 17.88
C ARG A 105 -12.12 -18.86 17.94
N TYR A 106 -12.90 -18.63 18.98
CA TYR A 106 -14.17 -19.32 19.19
C TYR A 106 -15.29 -18.76 18.31
N GLU A 107 -15.41 -17.43 18.21
CA GLU A 107 -16.49 -16.72 17.49
C GLU A 107 -16.07 -16.22 16.11
N GLY A 108 -14.82 -16.40 15.71
CA GLY A 108 -14.24 -15.77 14.52
C GLY A 108 -14.96 -16.10 13.22
N GLN A 109 -15.65 -17.23 13.11
CA GLN A 109 -16.47 -17.57 11.94
C GLN A 109 -17.62 -16.57 11.67
N GLN A 110 -18.02 -15.78 12.68
CA GLN A 110 -19.00 -14.69 12.48
C GLN A 110 -18.39 -13.50 11.71
N TYR A 111 -17.08 -13.34 11.79
CA TYR A 111 -16.35 -12.21 11.24
C TYR A 111 -15.51 -12.59 10.02
N ILE A 112 -14.98 -13.83 9.99
CA ILE A 112 -14.04 -14.34 9.00
C ILE A 112 -14.73 -15.46 8.21
N PRO A 113 -14.92 -15.33 6.87
CA PRO A 113 -15.65 -16.29 6.05
C PRO A 113 -14.82 -17.53 5.68
N PHE A 114 -13.83 -17.87 6.50
CA PHE A 114 -12.95 -19.03 6.34
C PHE A 114 -12.84 -19.80 7.65
N PRO A 115 -12.56 -21.12 7.62
CA PRO A 115 -12.24 -21.88 8.81
C PRO A 115 -11.05 -21.27 9.56
N MET A 116 -11.15 -21.15 10.89
CA MET A 116 -10.11 -20.52 11.71
C MET A 116 -8.75 -21.21 11.60
N GLU A 117 -8.75 -22.52 11.31
CA GLU A 117 -7.54 -23.31 11.10
C GLU A 117 -6.77 -22.91 9.81
N GLN A 118 -7.44 -22.25 8.87
CA GLN A 118 -6.88 -21.82 7.59
C GLN A 118 -6.46 -20.35 7.57
N VAL A 119 -6.59 -19.62 8.69
CA VAL A 119 -6.25 -18.21 8.77
C VAL A 119 -5.19 -17.92 9.82
N HIS A 120 -4.40 -16.88 9.54
CA HIS A 120 -3.69 -16.10 10.54
C HIS A 120 -4.50 -14.84 10.82
N PHE A 121 -4.57 -14.43 12.06
CA PHE A 121 -5.18 -13.17 12.45
C PHE A 121 -4.35 -12.45 13.50
N ASP A 122 -4.56 -11.15 13.58
CA ASP A 122 -4.02 -10.27 14.61
C ASP A 122 -5.10 -9.25 14.98
N PHE A 123 -4.98 -8.62 16.14
CA PHE A 123 -5.96 -7.64 16.59
C PHE A 123 -5.31 -6.50 17.39
N SER A 124 -6.03 -5.39 17.47
CA SER A 124 -5.64 -4.24 18.28
C SER A 124 -6.86 -3.59 18.91
N ALA A 125 -6.78 -3.27 20.20
CA ALA A 125 -7.83 -2.52 20.88
C ALA A 125 -7.80 -1.04 20.42
N LEU A 126 -8.95 -0.53 19.93
CA LEU A 126 -9.12 0.84 19.46
C LEU A 126 -9.65 1.78 20.56
N GLY A 127 -10.14 1.23 21.67
CA GLY A 127 -10.72 1.98 22.78
C GLY A 127 -12.20 1.70 22.99
N PRO A 128 -12.89 2.51 23.83
CA PRO A 128 -14.29 2.32 24.15
C PRO A 128 -15.19 2.37 22.90
N ASP A 129 -16.18 1.48 22.84
CA ASP A 129 -17.17 1.49 21.78
C ASP A 129 -18.13 2.69 21.99
N PRO A 130 -18.22 3.61 21.01
CA PRO A 130 -19.06 4.80 21.14
C PRO A 130 -20.57 4.48 21.18
N GLU A 131 -20.99 3.35 20.61
CA GLU A 131 -22.40 2.96 20.51
C GLU A 131 -22.82 2.01 21.64
N ARG A 132 -21.85 1.32 22.29
CA ARG A 132 -22.16 0.25 23.25
C ARG A 132 -21.40 0.41 24.55
N LYS A 133 -22.06 0.99 25.57
CA LYS A 133 -21.48 1.18 26.91
C LYS A 133 -21.01 -0.15 27.53
N GLY A 134 -19.79 -0.20 28.06
CA GLY A 134 -19.17 -1.40 28.65
C GLY A 134 -18.50 -2.31 27.62
N TYR A 135 -18.40 -1.87 26.36
CA TYR A 135 -17.71 -2.57 25.28
C TYR A 135 -16.53 -1.72 24.76
N GLN A 136 -15.63 -2.37 24.06
CA GLN A 136 -14.50 -1.77 23.37
C GLN A 136 -14.47 -2.23 21.91
N GLN A 137 -14.01 -1.37 21.04
CA GLN A 137 -13.75 -1.71 19.65
C GLN A 137 -12.40 -2.39 19.50
N ILE A 138 -12.40 -3.48 18.75
CA ILE A 138 -11.22 -4.25 18.39
C ILE A 138 -11.09 -4.22 16.87
N LEU A 139 -9.95 -3.75 16.37
CA LEU A 139 -9.57 -3.93 14.98
C LEU A 139 -9.09 -5.36 14.81
N LEU A 140 -9.82 -6.15 14.04
CA LEU A 140 -9.47 -7.52 13.67
C LEU A 140 -8.96 -7.52 12.23
N VAL A 141 -7.78 -8.10 12.03
CA VAL A 141 -7.17 -8.32 10.71
C VAL A 141 -6.89 -9.80 10.55
N ALA A 142 -7.35 -10.39 9.44
CA ALA A 142 -7.13 -11.81 9.17
C ALA A 142 -6.78 -12.03 7.70
N SER A 143 -5.98 -13.06 7.42
CA SER A 143 -5.64 -13.50 6.08
C SER A 143 -5.53 -15.02 6.02
N LYS A 144 -5.72 -15.62 4.85
CA LYS A 144 -5.45 -17.04 4.65
C LYS A 144 -3.98 -17.35 4.93
N LYS A 145 -3.70 -18.50 5.53
CA LYS A 145 -2.34 -18.96 5.82
C LYS A 145 -1.47 -19.00 4.58
N ASP A 146 -2.00 -19.51 3.47
CA ASP A 146 -1.28 -19.61 2.20
C ASP A 146 -0.72 -18.24 1.77
N HIS A 147 -1.50 -17.15 1.85
CA HIS A 147 -1.02 -15.82 1.48
C HIS A 147 0.15 -15.33 2.36
N VAL A 148 0.10 -15.68 3.67
CA VAL A 148 1.14 -15.32 4.64
C VAL A 148 2.40 -16.15 4.41
N GLU A 149 2.23 -17.45 4.21
CA GLU A 149 3.31 -18.42 4.02
C GLU A 149 4.03 -18.19 2.69
N ASP A 150 3.30 -17.99 1.58
CA ASP A 150 3.86 -17.69 0.27
C ASP A 150 4.70 -16.40 0.30
N ASN A 151 4.17 -15.35 0.94
CA ASN A 151 4.88 -14.09 1.07
C ASN A 151 6.17 -14.26 1.90
N SER A 152 6.10 -15.02 2.99
CA SER A 152 7.25 -15.33 3.84
C SER A 152 8.29 -16.16 3.11
N ALA A 153 7.87 -17.19 2.38
CA ALA A 153 8.75 -18.07 1.61
C ALA A 153 9.54 -17.32 0.53
N ILE A 154 8.90 -16.38 -0.18
CA ILE A 154 9.57 -15.51 -1.17
C ILE A 154 10.68 -14.69 -0.49
N LEU A 155 10.39 -14.06 0.66
CA LEU A 155 11.36 -13.26 1.40
C LEU A 155 12.53 -14.10 1.91
N GLU A 156 12.24 -15.24 2.53
CA GLU A 156 13.25 -16.16 3.07
C GLU A 156 14.14 -16.73 1.96
N SER A 157 13.54 -17.10 0.82
CA SER A 157 14.26 -17.52 -0.38
C SER A 157 15.20 -16.43 -0.91
N ALA A 158 14.82 -15.16 -0.77
CA ALA A 158 15.68 -14.02 -1.12
C ALA A 158 16.77 -13.72 -0.05
N GLY A 159 16.80 -14.46 1.07
CA GLY A 159 17.74 -14.27 2.17
C GLY A 159 17.35 -13.14 3.13
N LEU A 160 16.08 -12.76 3.16
CA LEU A 160 15.49 -11.81 4.09
C LEU A 160 14.84 -12.52 5.28
N LYS A 161 14.51 -11.75 6.32
CA LYS A 161 13.83 -12.24 7.52
C LYS A 161 12.53 -11.47 7.70
N PRO A 162 11.36 -12.02 7.35
CA PRO A 162 10.08 -11.37 7.58
C PRO A 162 9.90 -11.09 9.07
N LYS A 163 9.57 -9.85 9.41
CA LYS A 163 9.33 -9.39 10.78
C LYS A 163 7.96 -8.80 10.96
N ILE A 164 7.49 -8.11 9.93
CA ILE A 164 6.17 -7.50 9.90
C ILE A 164 5.54 -7.87 8.56
N LEU A 165 4.35 -8.47 8.63
CA LEU A 165 3.46 -8.61 7.50
C LEU A 165 2.26 -7.70 7.76
N ASP A 166 2.22 -6.61 7.04
CA ASP A 166 1.19 -5.58 7.14
C ASP A 166 0.10 -5.79 6.06
N VAL A 167 -0.87 -4.93 6.00
CA VAL A 167 -1.79 -4.77 4.86
C VAL A 167 -1.52 -3.42 4.20
N ARG A 168 -1.54 -3.37 2.86
CA ARG A 168 -1.16 -2.17 2.08
C ARG A 168 -1.81 -0.89 2.58
N GLN A 169 -3.10 -0.92 2.88
CA GLN A 169 -3.82 0.24 3.39
C GLN A 169 -3.25 0.81 4.69
N PHE A 170 -2.76 -0.04 5.60
CA PHE A 170 -2.17 0.44 6.86
C PHE A 170 -0.76 1.00 6.67
N SER A 171 0.01 0.48 5.71
CA SER A 171 1.29 1.08 5.36
C SER A 171 1.10 2.47 4.76
N LEU A 172 0.11 2.66 3.89
CA LEU A 172 -0.25 3.98 3.35
C LEU A 172 -0.76 4.92 4.44
N TRP A 173 -1.56 4.42 5.39
CA TRP A 173 -2.00 5.19 6.53
C TRP A 173 -0.84 5.61 7.45
N THR A 174 0.12 4.71 7.70
CA THR A 174 1.34 5.02 8.46
C THR A 174 2.14 6.13 7.78
N LEU A 175 2.27 6.08 6.45
CA LEU A 175 2.90 7.14 5.67
C LEU A 175 2.12 8.45 5.79
N MET A 176 0.80 8.42 5.61
CA MET A 176 -0.04 9.63 5.66
C MET A 176 0.04 10.33 7.01
N ASN A 177 0.01 9.56 8.11
CA ASN A 177 0.19 10.09 9.46
C ASN A 177 1.57 10.72 9.68
N HIS A 178 2.61 10.18 9.01
CA HIS A 178 3.94 10.77 9.07
C HIS A 178 4.01 12.10 8.29
N LEU A 179 3.40 12.15 7.12
CA LEU A 179 3.41 13.35 6.26
C LEU A 179 2.56 14.48 6.84
N GLN A 180 1.50 14.17 7.56
CA GLN A 180 0.55 15.13 8.12
C GLN A 180 0.20 14.78 9.57
N PRO A 181 1.16 14.89 10.51
CA PRO A 181 0.95 14.51 11.91
C PRO A 181 -0.09 15.37 12.64
N GLN A 182 -0.46 16.51 12.06
CA GLN A 182 -1.48 17.42 12.59
C GLN A 182 -2.73 17.43 11.68
N LEU A 183 -3.11 16.28 11.12
CA LEU A 183 -4.45 16.17 10.55
C LEU A 183 -5.42 16.56 11.65
N PRO A 184 -6.13 17.71 11.53
CA PRO A 184 -7.02 18.16 12.61
C PRO A 184 -8.01 17.06 12.91
N ALA A 185 -8.43 16.95 14.17
CA ALA A 185 -9.55 16.11 14.61
C ALA A 185 -10.89 16.64 14.07
N GLU A 186 -10.91 17.15 12.84
CA GLU A 186 -12.13 17.56 12.17
C GLU A 186 -12.86 16.31 11.70
N LYS A 187 -14.18 16.31 11.86
CA LYS A 187 -15.04 15.22 11.38
C LYS A 187 -14.91 15.04 9.88
N GLY A 188 -14.83 13.81 9.43
CA GLY A 188 -14.83 13.43 8.02
C GLY A 188 -13.71 12.49 7.61
N GLY A 189 -13.97 11.73 6.56
CA GLY A 189 -13.09 10.69 6.04
C GLY A 189 -11.93 11.24 5.20
N ILE A 190 -10.75 10.65 5.37
CA ILE A 190 -9.59 10.81 4.49
C ILE A 190 -9.55 9.61 3.57
N VAL A 191 -9.51 9.85 2.27
CA VAL A 191 -9.42 8.78 1.27
C VAL A 191 -7.96 8.63 0.84
N LEU A 192 -7.43 7.43 0.95
CA LEU A 192 -6.16 7.03 0.37
C LEU A 192 -6.45 6.20 -0.87
N ILE A 193 -6.02 6.67 -2.02
CA ILE A 193 -6.18 5.96 -3.30
C ILE A 193 -4.82 5.54 -3.78
N GLU A 194 -4.60 4.23 -3.87
CA GLU A 194 -3.41 3.66 -4.45
C GLU A 194 -3.68 3.22 -5.89
N ILE A 195 -3.20 3.97 -6.86
CA ILE A 195 -3.29 3.63 -8.28
C ILE A 195 -2.09 2.75 -8.64
N GLY A 196 -2.28 1.45 -8.50
CA GLY A 196 -1.26 0.43 -8.78
C GLY A 196 -1.16 0.07 -10.27
N SER A 197 -0.38 -0.97 -10.58
CA SER A 197 -0.25 -1.51 -11.94
C SER A 197 -1.51 -2.22 -12.40
N SER A 198 -2.03 -3.16 -11.63
CA SER A 198 -3.23 -3.94 -11.99
C SER A 198 -4.50 -3.49 -11.28
N THR A 199 -4.38 -2.95 -10.08
CA THR A 199 -5.52 -2.56 -9.23
C THR A 199 -5.40 -1.12 -8.77
N THR A 200 -6.56 -0.52 -8.47
CA THR A 200 -6.69 0.74 -7.73
C THR A 200 -7.38 0.46 -6.42
N GLY A 201 -6.65 0.65 -5.31
CA GLY A 201 -7.18 0.54 -3.96
C GLY A 201 -7.81 1.86 -3.52
N VAL A 202 -9.02 1.81 -2.95
CA VAL A 202 -9.71 2.95 -2.33
C VAL A 202 -9.95 2.63 -0.86
N HIS A 203 -9.31 3.37 0.01
CA HIS A 203 -9.32 3.15 1.45
C HIS A 203 -9.74 4.43 2.17
N VAL A 204 -10.76 4.35 3.03
CA VAL A 204 -11.25 5.50 3.78
C VAL A 204 -10.97 5.30 5.26
N PHE A 205 -10.37 6.32 5.86
CA PHE A 205 -10.09 6.39 7.28
C PHE A 205 -10.81 7.56 7.91
N GLU A 206 -11.43 7.32 9.06
CA GLU A 206 -12.00 8.35 9.91
C GLU A 206 -11.51 8.16 11.34
N ASN A 207 -11.08 9.22 11.99
CA ASN A 207 -10.50 9.17 13.35
C ASN A 207 -9.38 8.12 13.50
N SER A 208 -8.53 7.99 12.49
CA SER A 208 -7.45 6.98 12.40
C SER A 208 -7.93 5.52 12.31
N GLN A 209 -9.23 5.29 12.12
CA GLN A 209 -9.79 3.96 11.95
C GLN A 209 -10.14 3.69 10.49
N PRO A 210 -9.85 2.49 9.96
CA PRO A 210 -10.26 2.10 8.63
C PRO A 210 -11.78 1.84 8.63
N ILE A 211 -12.55 2.62 7.88
CA ILE A 211 -14.00 2.46 7.80
C ILE A 211 -14.45 1.85 6.47
N TYR A 212 -13.59 1.90 5.44
CA TYR A 212 -13.86 1.30 4.14
C TYR A 212 -12.55 0.95 3.44
N SER A 213 -12.53 -0.18 2.74
CA SER A 213 -11.41 -0.60 1.91
C SER A 213 -11.90 -1.48 0.77
N ARG A 214 -11.53 -1.14 -0.46
CA ARG A 214 -11.85 -1.95 -1.64
C ARG A 214 -10.81 -1.76 -2.73
N ASP A 215 -10.40 -2.86 -3.35
CA ASP A 215 -9.56 -2.87 -4.55
C ASP A 215 -10.45 -3.05 -5.79
N HIS A 216 -10.13 -2.30 -6.84
CA HIS A 216 -10.77 -2.32 -8.14
C HIS A 216 -9.77 -2.81 -9.19
N ASN A 217 -10.18 -3.71 -10.08
CA ASN A 217 -9.33 -4.28 -11.13
C ASN A 217 -9.12 -3.27 -12.28
N PHE A 218 -8.51 -2.15 -11.97
CA PHE A 218 -8.13 -1.12 -12.92
C PHE A 218 -6.81 -0.49 -12.47
N GLY A 219 -5.79 -0.51 -13.33
CA GLY A 219 -4.47 0.03 -13.02
C GLY A 219 -3.70 0.46 -14.26
N THR A 220 -2.42 0.85 -14.06
CA THR A 220 -1.59 1.43 -15.12
C THR A 220 -1.17 0.43 -16.20
N THR A 221 -1.26 -0.88 -15.96
CA THR A 221 -1.04 -1.92 -17.00
C THR A 221 -1.97 -1.72 -18.19
N ARG A 222 -3.23 -1.32 -17.95
CA ARG A 222 -4.17 -1.00 -19.03
C ARG A 222 -3.70 0.17 -19.91
N LEU A 223 -2.94 1.12 -19.35
CA LEU A 223 -2.32 2.18 -20.15
C LEU A 223 -1.22 1.61 -21.04
N THR A 224 -0.35 0.77 -20.48
CA THR A 224 0.71 0.06 -21.23
C THR A 224 0.12 -0.78 -22.36
N GLU A 225 -0.97 -1.52 -22.11
CA GLU A 225 -1.69 -2.30 -23.11
C GLU A 225 -2.24 -1.42 -24.24
N ARG A 226 -2.87 -0.29 -23.91
CA ARG A 226 -3.35 0.66 -24.92
C ARG A 226 -2.23 1.24 -25.79
N ILE A 227 -1.08 1.54 -25.18
CA ILE A 227 0.12 1.99 -25.90
C ILE A 227 0.61 0.88 -26.85
N SER A 228 0.77 -0.34 -26.32
CA SER A 228 1.18 -1.52 -27.09
C SER A 228 0.28 -1.74 -28.32
N GLN A 229 -1.04 -1.76 -28.11
CA GLN A 229 -2.03 -1.99 -29.17
C GLN A 229 -2.06 -0.86 -30.21
N HIS A 230 -2.01 0.41 -29.76
CA HIS A 230 -2.15 1.55 -30.66
C HIS A 230 -0.91 1.77 -31.54
N PHE A 231 0.28 1.54 -30.98
CA PHE A 231 1.55 1.76 -31.71
C PHE A 231 2.19 0.48 -32.23
N GLY A 232 1.58 -0.70 -32.02
CA GLY A 232 2.16 -1.98 -32.43
C GLY A 232 3.47 -2.34 -31.72
N LEU A 233 3.64 -1.89 -30.47
CA LEU A 233 4.83 -2.12 -29.67
C LEU A 233 4.72 -3.42 -28.87
N SER A 234 5.88 -4.02 -28.53
CA SER A 234 5.89 -5.05 -27.49
C SER A 234 5.47 -4.45 -26.13
N PRO A 235 4.90 -5.24 -25.20
CA PRO A 235 4.56 -4.75 -23.86
C PRO A 235 5.75 -4.11 -23.12
N ASP A 236 6.94 -4.70 -23.27
CA ASP A 236 8.17 -4.19 -22.65
C ASP A 236 8.62 -2.85 -23.25
N ASP A 237 8.52 -2.70 -24.59
CA ASP A 237 8.83 -1.44 -25.25
C ASP A 237 7.80 -0.35 -24.88
N ALA A 238 6.52 -0.71 -24.83
CA ALA A 238 5.45 0.21 -24.42
C ALA A 238 5.67 0.70 -22.99
N LEU A 239 5.98 -0.19 -22.05
CA LEU A 239 6.29 0.15 -20.67
C LEU A 239 7.55 1.02 -20.56
N ARG A 240 8.59 0.69 -21.31
CA ARG A 240 9.84 1.46 -21.36
C ARG A 240 9.60 2.88 -21.88
N MET A 241 8.89 3.01 -22.99
CA MET A 241 8.58 4.33 -23.59
C MET A 241 7.63 5.14 -22.71
N GLN A 242 6.69 4.51 -22.03
CA GLN A 242 5.83 5.16 -21.04
C GLN A 242 6.63 5.75 -19.87
N ARG A 243 7.64 5.03 -19.37
CA ARG A 243 8.46 5.46 -18.21
C ARG A 243 9.54 6.47 -18.58
N PHE A 244 10.20 6.28 -19.70
CA PHE A 244 11.40 7.04 -20.06
C PHE A 244 11.19 8.04 -21.20
N GLY A 245 9.99 8.07 -21.76
CA GLY A 245 9.65 8.93 -22.89
C GLY A 245 9.94 8.28 -24.24
N GLY A 246 9.65 9.01 -25.30
CA GLY A 246 9.81 8.56 -26.70
C GLY A 246 8.50 8.14 -27.37
N LEU A 247 7.36 8.29 -26.67
CA LEU A 247 6.04 8.09 -27.31
C LEU A 247 5.73 9.19 -28.30
N PRO A 248 5.03 8.88 -29.41
CA PRO A 248 4.60 9.87 -30.41
C PRO A 248 3.75 10.99 -29.81
N GLN A 249 3.70 12.15 -30.50
CA GLN A 249 2.96 13.33 -30.03
C GLN A 249 1.46 13.07 -29.78
N GLU A 250 0.86 12.19 -30.61
CA GLU A 250 -0.55 11.81 -30.44
C GLU A 250 -0.85 10.95 -29.20
N TYR A 251 0.15 10.42 -28.51
CA TYR A 251 -0.03 9.62 -27.31
C TYR A 251 -0.90 10.31 -26.26
N GLU A 252 -0.60 11.57 -25.97
CA GLU A 252 -1.32 12.30 -24.92
C GLU A 252 -2.80 12.41 -25.23
N LYS A 253 -3.14 12.80 -26.47
CA LYS A 253 -4.51 13.03 -26.91
C LYS A 253 -5.28 11.73 -27.10
N ASN A 254 -4.66 10.72 -27.75
CA ASN A 254 -5.37 9.54 -28.23
C ASN A 254 -5.41 8.43 -27.18
N ILE A 255 -4.46 8.39 -26.23
CA ILE A 255 -4.33 7.29 -25.27
C ILE A 255 -4.38 7.79 -23.83
N LEU A 256 -3.49 8.70 -23.43
CA LEU A 256 -3.36 9.12 -22.04
C LEU A 256 -4.63 9.83 -21.53
N THR A 257 -5.11 10.83 -22.26
CA THR A 257 -6.30 11.60 -21.83
C THR A 257 -7.55 10.71 -21.70
N PRO A 258 -7.89 9.85 -22.67
CA PRO A 258 -8.99 8.90 -22.51
C PRO A 258 -8.78 7.91 -21.34
N PHE A 259 -7.55 7.40 -21.15
CA PHE A 259 -7.24 6.50 -20.06
C PHE A 259 -7.45 7.16 -18.69
N VAL A 260 -6.96 8.40 -18.53
CA VAL A 260 -7.12 9.16 -17.28
C VAL A 260 -8.59 9.45 -16.98
N ALA A 261 -9.40 9.73 -18.02
CA ALA A 261 -10.83 9.89 -17.86
C ALA A 261 -11.53 8.58 -17.42
N ASP A 262 -11.12 7.43 -17.99
CA ASP A 262 -11.63 6.11 -17.59
C ASP A 262 -11.26 5.78 -16.13
N LEU A 263 -10.00 5.98 -15.75
CA LEU A 263 -9.52 5.80 -14.39
C LEU A 263 -10.27 6.70 -13.40
N GLY A 264 -10.48 7.96 -13.75
CA GLY A 264 -11.26 8.90 -12.95
C GLY A 264 -12.69 8.40 -12.71
N ARG A 265 -13.35 7.88 -13.76
CA ARG A 265 -14.70 7.29 -13.63
C ARG A 265 -14.73 6.07 -12.72
N GLU A 266 -13.72 5.20 -12.79
CA GLU A 266 -13.64 4.03 -11.89
C GLU A 266 -13.46 4.46 -10.42
N ILE A 267 -12.61 5.47 -10.17
CA ILE A 267 -12.42 6.02 -8.83
C ILE A 267 -13.72 6.66 -8.32
N LEU A 268 -14.39 7.46 -9.14
CA LEU A 268 -15.67 8.10 -8.76
C LEU A 268 -16.73 7.06 -8.43
N ARG A 269 -16.87 5.99 -9.22
CA ARG A 269 -17.79 4.88 -8.91
C ARG A 269 -17.48 4.23 -7.55
N ALA A 270 -16.19 4.07 -7.22
CA ALA A 270 -15.79 3.53 -5.93
C ALA A 270 -16.17 4.46 -4.77
N LEU A 271 -16.02 5.77 -4.96
CA LEU A 271 -16.41 6.78 -3.98
C LEU A 271 -17.93 6.88 -3.83
N ASP A 272 -18.68 6.79 -4.94
CA ASP A 272 -20.15 6.74 -4.92
C ASP A 272 -20.66 5.52 -4.14
N PHE A 273 -20.02 4.36 -4.36
CA PHE A 273 -20.36 3.14 -3.63
C PHE A 273 -20.06 3.27 -2.13
N PHE A 274 -18.91 3.86 -1.77
CA PHE A 274 -18.60 4.20 -0.39
C PHE A 274 -19.66 5.11 0.22
N GLN A 275 -19.99 6.22 -0.46
CA GLN A 275 -20.95 7.21 0.04
C GLN A 275 -22.36 6.62 0.20
N ALA A 276 -22.76 5.71 -0.70
CA ALA A 276 -24.03 4.98 -0.57
C ALA A 276 -24.03 4.01 0.64
N SER A 277 -22.86 3.45 0.99
CA SER A 277 -22.71 2.51 2.11
C SER A 277 -22.60 3.23 3.47
N LEU A 278 -22.02 4.43 3.48
CA LEU A 278 -21.75 5.25 4.67
C LEU A 278 -22.13 6.73 4.41
N PRO A 279 -23.43 7.04 4.30
CA PRO A 279 -23.92 8.36 3.86
C PRO A 279 -23.59 9.49 4.83
N ASP A 280 -23.39 9.19 6.10
CA ASP A 280 -23.12 10.18 7.16
C ASP A 280 -21.62 10.60 7.21
N VAL A 281 -20.75 9.93 6.46
CA VAL A 281 -19.33 10.25 6.42
C VAL A 281 -19.04 11.20 5.27
N SER A 282 -18.73 12.46 5.57
CA SER A 282 -18.27 13.43 4.57
C SER A 282 -16.81 13.21 4.24
N LEU A 283 -16.45 13.27 2.96
CA LEU A 283 -15.05 13.19 2.52
C LEU A 283 -14.39 14.57 2.62
N ARG A 284 -13.20 14.62 3.22
CA ARG A 284 -12.41 15.85 3.41
C ARG A 284 -11.30 15.99 2.41
N LYS A 285 -10.61 14.89 2.15
CA LYS A 285 -9.37 14.89 1.39
C LYS A 285 -9.16 13.55 0.70
N ILE A 286 -8.60 13.62 -0.50
CA ILE A 286 -8.12 12.46 -1.25
C ILE A 286 -6.61 12.59 -1.41
N ALA A 287 -5.86 11.58 -0.98
CA ALA A 287 -4.43 11.45 -1.21
C ALA A 287 -4.19 10.32 -2.21
N LEU A 288 -3.52 10.62 -3.33
CA LEU A 288 -3.18 9.68 -4.38
C LEU A 288 -1.77 9.12 -4.18
N PHE A 289 -1.64 7.82 -4.27
CA PHE A 289 -0.38 7.08 -4.17
C PHE A 289 -0.24 6.08 -5.32
N GLY A 290 0.94 5.49 -5.43
CA GLY A 290 1.23 4.49 -6.45
C GLY A 290 1.72 5.09 -7.78
N PRO A 291 2.10 4.23 -8.75
CA PRO A 291 2.66 4.66 -10.03
C PRO A 291 1.70 5.54 -10.87
N GLY A 292 0.39 5.38 -10.68
CA GLY A 292 -0.61 6.18 -11.39
C GLY A 292 -0.95 7.52 -10.73
N ALA A 293 -0.44 7.82 -9.54
CA ALA A 293 -0.78 9.05 -8.80
C ALA A 293 -0.34 10.34 -9.51
N ASN A 294 0.73 10.26 -10.30
CA ASN A 294 1.30 11.41 -11.02
C ASN A 294 0.87 11.48 -12.49
N LEU A 295 -0.12 10.69 -12.92
CA LEU A 295 -0.62 10.77 -14.29
C LEU A 295 -1.18 12.17 -14.57
N PRO A 296 -0.77 12.82 -15.66
CA PRO A 296 -1.24 14.15 -16.03
C PRO A 296 -2.77 14.21 -16.08
N GLY A 297 -3.36 15.11 -15.31
CA GLY A 297 -4.80 15.34 -15.31
C GLY A 297 -5.64 14.47 -14.37
N ILE A 298 -5.06 13.49 -13.65
CA ILE A 298 -5.82 12.60 -12.77
C ILE A 298 -6.52 13.36 -11.62
N THR A 299 -5.86 14.33 -11.02
CA THR A 299 -6.46 15.15 -9.95
C THR A 299 -7.68 15.93 -10.41
N LYS A 300 -7.72 16.34 -11.70
CA LYS A 300 -8.85 17.06 -12.29
C LYS A 300 -10.08 16.17 -12.52
N GLN A 301 -9.91 14.85 -12.51
CA GLN A 301 -11.01 13.90 -12.67
C GLN A 301 -11.80 13.67 -11.36
N LEU A 302 -11.33 14.20 -10.23
CA LEU A 302 -11.89 13.98 -8.90
C LEU A 302 -12.37 15.31 -8.29
N PRO A 303 -13.51 15.86 -8.77
CA PRO A 303 -14.03 17.15 -8.31
C PRO A 303 -14.65 17.04 -6.90
N GLY A 304 -14.80 18.21 -6.26
CA GLY A 304 -15.60 18.35 -5.03
C GLY A 304 -14.84 18.12 -3.71
N VAL A 305 -13.61 17.62 -3.76
CA VAL A 305 -12.75 17.37 -2.58
C VAL A 305 -11.33 17.80 -2.89
N THR A 306 -10.58 18.19 -1.87
CA THR A 306 -9.13 18.46 -2.03
C THR A 306 -8.40 17.18 -2.41
N VAL A 307 -7.76 17.17 -3.59
CA VAL A 307 -6.98 16.03 -4.10
C VAL A 307 -5.50 16.41 -4.16
N GLU A 308 -4.66 15.59 -3.58
CA GLU A 308 -3.21 15.75 -3.62
C GLU A 308 -2.51 14.43 -3.95
N ALA A 309 -1.30 14.50 -4.51
CA ALA A 309 -0.37 13.38 -4.63
C ALA A 309 0.87 13.73 -3.78
N PRO A 310 0.87 13.39 -2.48
CA PRO A 310 1.95 13.79 -1.58
C PRO A 310 3.24 13.05 -1.93
N ASP A 311 4.38 13.76 -1.78
CA ASP A 311 5.69 13.13 -1.87
C ASP A 311 5.92 12.25 -0.63
N PRO A 312 6.09 10.92 -0.78
CA PRO A 312 6.30 10.01 0.34
C PRO A 312 7.54 10.32 1.19
N PHE A 313 8.50 11.04 0.63
CA PHE A 313 9.75 11.40 1.29
C PHE A 313 9.81 12.85 1.78
N HIS A 314 8.68 13.55 1.72
CA HIS A 314 8.60 14.95 2.17
C HIS A 314 9.11 15.10 3.62
N GLY A 315 9.98 16.08 3.87
CA GLY A 315 10.57 16.33 5.18
C GLY A 315 11.70 15.36 5.58
N MET A 316 12.01 14.34 4.77
CA MET A 316 13.13 13.44 5.00
C MET A 316 14.41 13.97 4.34
N ARG A 317 15.56 13.68 4.96
CA ARG A 317 16.86 13.87 4.29
C ARG A 317 17.13 12.70 3.35
N THR A 318 17.98 12.92 2.37
CA THR A 318 18.45 11.88 1.44
C THR A 318 19.94 11.62 1.68
N ALA A 319 20.32 10.35 1.85
CA ALA A 319 21.73 9.97 1.93
C ALA A 319 22.41 10.16 0.56
N PRO A 320 23.72 10.47 0.52
CA PRO A 320 24.45 10.69 -0.74
C PRO A 320 24.42 9.49 -1.72
N SER A 321 24.15 8.29 -1.21
CA SER A 321 24.05 7.05 -2.00
C SER A 321 22.71 6.91 -2.74
N VAL A 322 21.70 7.68 -2.38
CA VAL A 322 20.36 7.60 -2.96
C VAL A 322 20.25 8.52 -4.17
N ASN A 323 19.70 8.01 -5.24
CA ASN A 323 19.47 8.79 -6.46
C ASN A 323 18.22 9.68 -6.30
N GLU A 324 18.44 10.97 -6.05
CA GLU A 324 17.33 11.93 -5.89
C GLU A 324 16.47 12.07 -7.16
N ARG A 325 17.05 11.87 -8.35
CA ARG A 325 16.26 11.92 -9.59
C ARG A 325 15.27 10.79 -9.64
N PHE A 326 15.70 9.59 -9.19
CA PHE A 326 14.81 8.43 -9.03
C PHE A 326 13.69 8.71 -8.02
N LEU A 327 13.99 9.30 -6.85
CA LEU A 327 12.96 9.64 -5.88
C LEU A 327 11.93 10.63 -6.44
N ARG A 328 12.36 11.60 -7.25
CA ARG A 328 11.44 12.56 -7.88
C ARG A 328 10.53 11.92 -8.93
N SER A 329 11.02 10.96 -9.71
CA SER A 329 10.22 10.31 -10.76
C SER A 329 9.35 9.16 -10.24
N GLU A 330 9.88 8.36 -9.32
CA GLU A 330 9.25 7.11 -8.84
C GLU A 330 8.71 7.21 -7.41
N GLY A 331 8.84 8.38 -6.75
CA GLY A 331 8.51 8.56 -5.33
C GLY A 331 7.10 8.09 -4.98
N SER A 332 6.08 8.50 -5.73
CA SER A 332 4.69 8.08 -5.47
C SER A 332 4.52 6.55 -5.52
N ALA A 333 5.27 5.86 -6.38
CA ALA A 333 5.25 4.41 -6.47
C ALA A 333 5.91 3.73 -5.25
N MET A 334 6.74 4.46 -4.49
CA MET A 334 7.42 4.00 -3.28
C MET A 334 6.59 4.12 -2.00
N ALA A 335 5.37 4.65 -2.07
CA ALA A 335 4.57 5.01 -0.90
C ALA A 335 4.38 3.85 0.07
N VAL A 336 4.01 2.66 -0.42
CA VAL A 336 3.84 1.46 0.40
C VAL A 336 5.16 1.05 1.06
N ALA A 337 6.25 0.98 0.31
CA ALA A 337 7.57 0.62 0.85
C ALA A 337 8.06 1.64 1.89
N CYS A 338 7.79 2.93 1.69
CA CYS A 338 8.09 3.98 2.66
C CYS A 338 7.27 3.82 3.94
N GLY A 339 5.95 3.60 3.83
CA GLY A 339 5.08 3.34 4.97
C GLY A 339 5.51 2.10 5.77
N LEU A 340 5.92 1.03 5.09
CA LEU A 340 6.47 -0.17 5.72
C LEU A 340 7.80 0.10 6.45
N ALA A 341 8.69 0.90 5.87
CA ALA A 341 9.94 1.29 6.52
C ALA A 341 9.70 2.16 7.77
N LEU A 342 8.64 2.97 7.77
CA LEU A 342 8.21 3.78 8.90
C LEU A 342 7.72 2.94 10.09
N ARG A 343 7.28 1.68 9.87
CA ARG A 343 6.91 0.74 10.93
C ARG A 343 8.04 0.52 11.97
N ARG A 344 9.28 0.78 11.58
CA ARG A 344 10.43 0.79 12.51
C ARG A 344 10.28 1.78 13.65
N PHE A 345 9.59 2.88 13.41
CA PHE A 345 9.48 4.02 14.32
C PHE A 345 8.08 4.13 14.96
N ALA A 346 7.11 3.30 14.51
CA ALA A 346 5.83 3.14 15.19
C ALA A 346 6.04 2.44 16.54
N GLU A 347 5.51 3.01 17.60
CA GLU A 347 5.50 2.45 18.95
C GLU A 347 4.36 1.46 19.13
#